data_cbe173f3eefb7c1e537a4aa37a0c5d2c
#
_entry.id   cbe173f3eefb7c1e537a4aa37a0c5d2c
#
_cell.length_a   1.000
_cell.length_b   1.000
_cell.length_c   1.000
_cell.angle_alpha   90.00
_cell.angle_beta   90.00
_cell.angle_gamma   90.00
#
_symmetry.space_group_name_H-M   'P 1'
#
loop_
_entity.id
_entity.type
_entity.pdbx_description
1 polymer ?
#
loop_
_entity_poly.entity_id
_entity_poly.type
_entity_poly.pdbx_seq_one_letter_code
_entity_poly.pdbx_strand_id
1 'polypeptide(L)'
;MTNTIKRSAAVLAAIMFSAIGAQAAGMLAAQNGMTLYVFDKDKGDQSSCYDDCAKKWPAYVGTADEKMPADWKLAARTDGTMQWTYDGKPVYFFAGDKAKGDAAGDGLGGVWHVIKE
;
A
#
# COMPACT_ATOMS: atom_id res chain seq x y z
N MET A 1 52.26 1.46 16.96
CA MET A 1 51.94 1.40 16.76
C MET A 1 50.90 1.44 16.45
N THR A 2 50.59 1.39 16.30
CA THR A 2 49.90 1.39 16.10
C THR A 2 48.80 1.38 15.76
N ASN A 3 48.58 1.34 15.75
CA ASN A 3 47.70 1.29 15.52
C ASN A 3 46.66 1.32 15.25
N THR A 4 46.34 1.39 15.16
CA THR A 4 45.53 1.36 14.95
C THR A 4 44.51 1.46 14.56
N ILE A 5 44.20 1.52 14.48
CA ILE A 5 43.34 1.48 14.18
C ILE A 5 42.31 1.46 13.84
N LYS A 6 41.84 1.42 13.71
CA LYS A 6 41.06 1.30 13.46
C LYS A 6 40.00 1.21 13.19
N ARG A 7 39.49 1.21 13.12
CA ARG A 7 38.62 1.04 12.94
C ARG A 7 37.60 1.24 12.60
N SER A 8 37.12 1.28 12.46
CA SER A 8 36.27 1.40 12.14
C SER A 8 35.31 1.48 11.63
N ALA A 9 35.06 1.42 11.42
CA ALA A 9 34.21 1.43 10.94
C ALA A 9 33.21 1.34 10.62
N ALA A 10 32.87 1.08 10.62
CA ALA A 10 32.01 0.86 10.29
C ALA A 10 30.93 1.02 10.25
N VAL A 11 30.61 1.03 10.39
CA VAL A 11 29.69 1.07 10.33
C VAL A 11 28.76 1.40 9.93
N LEU A 12 28.58 1.54 9.82
CA LEU A 12 27.76 1.87 9.50
C LEU A 12 26.93 1.80 8.89
N ALA A 13 27.05 1.55 8.55
CA ALA A 13 26.32 1.48 7.99
C ALA A 13 25.37 1.27 7.99
N ALA A 14 25.15 0.95 8.30
CA ALA A 14 24.28 0.65 8.30
C ALA A 14 23.35 1.14 8.42
N ILE A 15 23.29 1.45 8.56
CA ILE A 15 22.41 1.89 8.70
C ILE A 15 21.67 2.22 7.93
N MET A 16 21.71 2.28 7.46
CA MET A 16 21.03 2.62 6.80
C MET A 16 20.06 2.13 6.37
N PHE A 17 19.95 1.52 6.32
CA PHE A 17 19.12 0.95 5.98
C PHE A 17 18.16 1.07 6.42
N SER A 18 18.32 1.13 6.91
CA SER A 18 17.56 1.16 7.47
C SER A 18 16.56 1.66 7.18
N ALA A 19 16.61 2.16 6.98
CA ALA A 19 15.58 2.88 6.70
C ALA A 19 14.60 2.15 6.04
N ILE A 20 14.97 1.49 5.51
CA ILE A 20 14.20 0.72 4.97
C ILE A 20 13.25 0.29 5.69
N GLY A 21 13.68 0.07 6.60
CA GLY A 21 12.87 -0.57 7.36
C GLY A 21 11.57 -0.08 7.35
N ALA A 22 11.51 1.02 7.08
CA ALA A 22 10.31 1.55 7.23
C ALA A 22 9.24 0.85 6.59
N GLN A 23 9.33 0.60 5.45
CA GLN A 23 8.26 0.01 4.87
C GLN A 23 8.15 -1.22 5.44
N ALA A 24 9.02 -1.50 6.13
CA ALA A 24 8.99 -2.72 6.72
C ALA A 24 7.81 -2.81 7.61
N ALA A 25 7.10 -1.80 7.80
CA ALA A 25 5.87 -1.95 8.54
C ALA A 25 5.07 -3.13 7.99
N GLY A 26 5.44 -3.65 6.85
CA GLY A 26 4.78 -4.85 6.36
C GLY A 26 3.38 -4.64 5.85
N MET A 27 3.00 -3.41 5.61
CA MET A 27 1.71 -3.10 5.02
C MET A 27 1.87 -2.83 3.54
N LEU A 28 0.96 -3.32 2.74
CA LEU A 28 0.97 -3.06 1.32
C LEU A 28 0.75 -1.57 1.08
N ALA A 29 1.52 -1.00 0.18
CA ALA A 29 1.41 0.40 -0.17
C ALA A 29 1.42 0.56 -1.67
N ALA A 30 0.82 1.66 -2.13
CA ALA A 30 0.86 2.01 -3.55
C ALA A 30 2.24 2.55 -3.90
N GLN A 31 2.46 2.80 -5.19
CA GLN A 31 3.74 3.35 -5.65
C GLN A 31 4.05 4.69 -5.02
N ASN A 32 3.04 5.46 -4.63
CA ASN A 32 3.25 6.73 -3.96
C ASN A 32 3.54 6.58 -2.45
N GLY A 33 3.62 5.35 -1.96
CA GLY A 33 3.91 5.10 -0.56
C GLY A 33 2.71 5.13 0.39
N MET A 34 1.53 5.45 -0.12
CA MET A 34 0.34 5.50 0.74
C MET A 34 -0.23 4.11 0.96
N THR A 35 -0.72 3.88 2.15
CA THR A 35 -1.25 2.59 2.58
C THR A 35 -2.48 2.19 1.76
N LEU A 36 -2.55 0.92 1.42
CA LEU A 36 -3.68 0.37 0.69
C LEU A 36 -4.54 -0.51 1.60
N TYR A 37 -5.84 -0.53 1.30
CA TYR A 37 -6.85 -1.21 2.10
C TYR A 37 -7.71 -2.11 1.23
N VAL A 38 -8.29 -3.14 1.84
CA VAL A 38 -9.32 -3.95 1.21
C VAL A 38 -10.65 -3.76 1.94
N PHE A 39 -11.73 -4.02 1.25
CA PHE A 39 -13.08 -3.82 1.75
C PHE A 39 -13.81 -5.16 1.80
N ASP A 40 -14.25 -5.55 2.98
CA ASP A 40 -14.85 -6.88 3.18
C ASP A 40 -16.13 -7.09 2.37
N LYS A 41 -16.79 -6.01 1.95
CA LYS A 41 -18.04 -6.13 1.20
C LYS A 41 -17.82 -6.27 -0.30
N ASP A 42 -16.59 -6.20 -0.76
CA ASP A 42 -16.31 -6.45 -2.18
C ASP A 42 -16.47 -7.94 -2.48
N LYS A 43 -16.87 -8.23 -3.71
CA LYS A 43 -17.06 -9.61 -4.14
C LYS A 43 -16.02 -9.95 -5.19
N GLY A 44 -15.06 -10.80 -4.81
CA GLY A 44 -13.96 -11.15 -5.70
C GLY A 44 -13.24 -9.89 -6.11
N ASP A 45 -13.08 -9.69 -7.40
CA ASP A 45 -12.37 -8.51 -7.93
C ASP A 45 -13.32 -7.34 -8.21
N GLN A 46 -14.57 -7.41 -7.79
CA GLN A 46 -15.55 -6.37 -8.09
C GLN A 46 -15.74 -5.46 -6.89
N SER A 47 -15.48 -4.17 -7.12
CA SER A 47 -15.65 -3.17 -6.09
C SER A 47 -17.12 -2.91 -5.82
N SER A 48 -17.46 -2.65 -4.57
CA SER A 48 -18.81 -2.18 -4.21
C SER A 48 -18.73 -0.79 -3.58
N CYS A 49 -17.60 -0.10 -3.69
CA CYS A 49 -17.42 1.21 -3.08
C CYS A 49 -17.46 2.30 -4.14
N TYR A 50 -18.56 3.04 -4.20
CA TYR A 50 -18.81 4.10 -5.17
C TYR A 50 -19.39 5.31 -4.46
N ASP A 51 -19.52 6.43 -5.18
CA ASP A 51 -20.17 7.64 -4.68
C ASP A 51 -19.56 8.11 -3.34
N ASP A 52 -20.35 8.23 -2.31
CA ASP A 52 -19.84 8.72 -1.02
C ASP A 52 -18.77 7.80 -0.43
N CYS A 53 -18.91 6.49 -0.64
CA CYS A 53 -17.89 5.55 -0.20
C CYS A 53 -16.56 5.87 -0.87
N ALA A 54 -16.57 6.14 -2.17
CA ALA A 54 -15.36 6.40 -2.93
C ALA A 54 -14.72 7.74 -2.54
N LYS A 55 -15.46 8.65 -1.95
CA LYS A 55 -14.87 9.90 -1.47
C LYS A 55 -13.99 9.68 -0.25
N LYS A 56 -14.37 8.74 0.60
CA LYS A 56 -13.59 8.40 1.78
C LYS A 56 -12.54 7.34 1.47
N TRP A 57 -12.84 6.49 0.50
CA TRP A 57 -11.98 5.36 0.13
C TRP A 57 -11.74 5.36 -1.38
N PRO A 58 -10.88 6.28 -1.85
CA PRO A 58 -10.60 6.34 -3.29
C PRO A 58 -9.98 5.05 -3.80
N ALA A 59 -10.47 4.58 -4.93
CA ALA A 59 -9.92 3.39 -5.56
C ALA A 59 -8.50 3.65 -6.05
N TYR A 60 -7.65 2.65 -5.98
CA TYR A 60 -6.31 2.74 -6.58
C TYR A 60 -6.47 2.44 -8.06
N VAL A 61 -6.68 3.49 -8.85
CA VAL A 61 -6.92 3.32 -10.28
C VAL A 61 -5.60 3.22 -11.04
N GLY A 62 -5.64 2.58 -12.19
CA GLY A 62 -4.47 2.43 -13.02
C GLY A 62 -4.80 2.13 -14.45
N THR A 63 -3.77 1.89 -15.24
CA THR A 63 -3.92 1.60 -16.67
C THR A 63 -3.12 0.37 -17.02
N ALA A 64 -3.48 -0.25 -18.15
CA ALA A 64 -2.89 -1.53 -18.54
C ALA A 64 -1.41 -1.42 -18.92
N ASP A 65 -0.92 -0.23 -19.23
CA ASP A 65 0.48 -0.05 -19.58
C ASP A 65 1.39 0.11 -18.35
N GLU A 66 0.83 0.23 -17.17
CA GLU A 66 1.64 0.27 -15.98
C GLU A 66 2.15 -1.12 -15.66
N LYS A 67 3.41 -1.20 -15.26
CA LYS A 67 4.02 -2.49 -14.97
C LYS A 67 3.90 -2.81 -13.50
N MET A 68 3.23 -3.90 -13.21
CA MET A 68 3.02 -4.34 -11.82
C MET A 68 3.38 -5.83 -11.71
N PRO A 69 3.77 -6.27 -10.51
CA PRO A 69 4.05 -7.69 -10.29
C PRO A 69 2.83 -8.57 -10.57
N ALA A 70 3.06 -9.87 -10.63
CA ALA A 70 2.03 -10.81 -11.07
C ALA A 70 0.79 -10.86 -10.18
N ASP A 71 0.91 -10.48 -8.91
CA ASP A 71 -0.25 -10.49 -8.00
C ASP A 71 -1.21 -9.32 -8.26
N TRP A 72 -0.82 -8.39 -9.11
CA TRP A 72 -1.62 -7.21 -9.39
C TRP A 72 -2.34 -7.36 -10.72
N LYS A 73 -3.63 -7.09 -10.73
CA LYS A 73 -4.42 -7.12 -11.96
C LYS A 73 -5.41 -5.96 -11.93
N LEU A 74 -5.82 -5.52 -13.11
CA LEU A 74 -6.83 -4.48 -13.21
C LEU A 74 -8.20 -5.10 -13.31
N ALA A 75 -9.18 -4.45 -12.69
CA ALA A 75 -10.59 -4.84 -12.80
C ALA A 75 -11.40 -3.61 -13.16
N ALA A 76 -12.40 -3.78 -14.00
CA ALA A 76 -13.23 -2.68 -14.44
C ALA A 76 -14.20 -2.28 -13.34
N ARG A 77 -14.35 -0.98 -13.16
CA ARG A 77 -15.37 -0.42 -12.26
C ARG A 77 -16.57 -0.02 -13.09
N THR A 78 -17.70 0.09 -12.44
CA THR A 78 -18.93 0.48 -13.16
C THR A 78 -18.89 1.93 -13.63
N ASP A 79 -17.96 2.74 -13.11
CA ASP A 79 -17.82 4.14 -13.53
C ASP A 79 -16.87 4.33 -14.72
N GLY A 80 -16.41 3.23 -15.31
CA GLY A 80 -15.54 3.31 -16.49
C GLY A 80 -14.06 3.37 -16.20
N THR A 81 -13.67 3.44 -14.94
CA THR A 81 -12.22 3.39 -14.61
C THR A 81 -11.81 1.97 -14.33
N MET A 82 -10.49 1.76 -14.26
CA MET A 82 -9.91 0.47 -13.94
C MET A 82 -9.24 0.58 -12.59
N GLN A 83 -9.49 -0.38 -11.71
CA GLN A 83 -8.93 -0.39 -10.37
C GLN A 83 -7.96 -1.54 -10.19
N TRP A 84 -6.84 -1.26 -9.56
CA TRP A 84 -5.91 -2.34 -9.24
C TRP A 84 -6.52 -3.26 -8.20
N THR A 85 -6.32 -4.54 -8.41
CA THR A 85 -6.58 -5.57 -7.41
C THR A 85 -5.25 -6.18 -7.02
N TYR A 86 -5.15 -6.56 -5.76
CA TYR A 86 -3.99 -7.28 -5.26
C TYR A 86 -4.50 -8.63 -4.78
N ASP A 87 -3.91 -9.70 -5.31
CA ASP A 87 -4.31 -11.06 -4.97
C ASP A 87 -5.84 -11.24 -5.15
N GLY A 88 -6.37 -10.61 -6.19
CA GLY A 88 -7.78 -10.74 -6.54
C GLY A 88 -8.74 -9.82 -5.80
N LYS A 89 -8.24 -8.93 -4.94
CA LYS A 89 -9.09 -8.05 -4.16
C LYS A 89 -8.87 -6.60 -4.54
N PRO A 90 -9.94 -5.83 -4.81
CA PRO A 90 -9.78 -4.41 -5.11
C PRO A 90 -9.11 -3.69 -3.94
N VAL A 91 -8.22 -2.76 -4.25
CA VAL A 91 -7.50 -2.03 -3.21
C VAL A 91 -7.81 -0.54 -3.31
N TYR A 92 -7.76 0.12 -2.16
CA TYR A 92 -8.22 1.49 -1.98
C TYR A 92 -7.26 2.28 -1.14
N PHE A 93 -7.30 3.61 -1.29
CA PHE A 93 -6.68 4.52 -0.35
C PHE A 93 -7.71 4.91 0.71
N PHE A 94 -7.24 5.49 1.80
CA PHE A 94 -8.12 6.11 2.79
C PHE A 94 -7.87 7.63 2.79
N ALA A 95 -8.91 8.40 2.55
CA ALA A 95 -8.78 9.85 2.47
C ALA A 95 -8.28 10.48 3.77
N GLY A 96 -8.46 9.79 4.89
CA GLY A 96 -7.97 10.30 6.18
C GLY A 96 -6.49 10.09 6.44
N ASP A 97 -5.81 9.29 5.62
CA ASP A 97 -4.37 9.14 5.76
C ASP A 97 -3.68 10.37 5.19
N LYS A 98 -2.71 10.90 5.93
CA LYS A 98 -2.06 12.17 5.57
C LYS A 98 -0.63 11.99 5.12
N ALA A 99 0.00 10.90 5.49
CA ALA A 99 1.41 10.69 5.17
C ALA A 99 1.67 9.22 4.89
N LYS A 100 2.78 8.94 4.23
CA LYS A 100 3.19 7.58 3.96
C LYS A 100 3.31 6.82 5.27
N GLY A 101 2.77 5.62 5.29
CA GLY A 101 2.81 4.78 6.48
C GLY A 101 1.63 4.97 7.42
N ASP A 102 0.80 5.99 7.21
CA ASP A 102 -0.42 6.13 8.01
C ASP A 102 -1.35 4.95 7.72
N ALA A 103 -2.06 4.50 8.73
CA ALA A 103 -3.04 3.43 8.60
C ALA A 103 -4.27 3.77 9.45
N ALA A 104 -4.74 5.00 9.32
CA ALA A 104 -5.84 5.49 10.15
C ALA A 104 -7.17 4.80 9.82
N GLY A 105 -7.26 4.16 8.67
CA GLY A 105 -8.47 3.48 8.28
C GLY A 105 -8.53 2.00 8.65
N ASP A 106 -7.46 1.45 9.21
CA ASP A 106 -7.43 0.02 9.48
C ASP A 106 -8.45 -0.34 10.55
N GLY A 107 -9.33 -1.26 10.22
CA GLY A 107 -10.39 -1.69 11.14
C GLY A 107 -11.63 -0.82 11.16
N LEU A 108 -11.67 0.25 10.36
CA LEU A 108 -12.82 1.13 10.38
C LEU A 108 -14.09 0.40 10.01
N GLY A 109 -15.11 0.58 10.83
CA GLY A 109 -16.38 -0.09 10.62
C GLY A 109 -16.32 -1.60 10.66
N GLY A 110 -15.17 -2.16 10.99
CA GLY A 110 -14.98 -3.60 10.98
C GLY A 110 -14.89 -4.22 9.60
N VAL A 111 -14.91 -3.41 8.54
CA VAL A 111 -14.94 -3.91 7.16
C VAL A 111 -13.78 -3.42 6.29
N TRP A 112 -12.93 -2.53 6.81
CA TRP A 112 -11.78 -2.02 6.07
C TRP A 112 -10.50 -2.48 6.76
N HIS A 113 -9.57 -3.00 5.99
CA HIS A 113 -8.36 -3.59 6.57
C HIS A 113 -7.14 -3.29 5.73
N VAL A 114 -6.00 -3.03 6.38
CA VAL A 114 -4.73 -2.98 5.65
C VAL A 114 -4.38 -4.40 5.21
N ILE A 115 -3.49 -4.51 4.26
CA ILE A 115 -3.03 -5.80 3.75
C ILE A 115 -1.62 -6.00 4.28
N LYS A 116 -1.41 -7.09 4.98
CA LYS A 116 -0.08 -7.42 5.49
C LYS A 116 0.69 -8.17 4.42
N GLU A 117 1.93 -7.81 4.24
CA GLU A 117 2.80 -8.51 3.31
C GLU A 117 3.58 -9.61 3.96
#